data_3cb433e69c15dd8e2ae457b8711d3bf6
#
_entry.id   3cb433e69c15dd8e2ae457b8711d3bf6
#
_cell.length_a   1.000
_cell.length_b   1.000
_cell.length_c   1.000
_cell.angle_alpha   90.00
_cell.angle_beta   90.00
_cell.angle_gamma   90.00
#
_symmetry.space_group_name_H-M   'P 1'
#
loop_
_entity.id
_entity.type
_entity.pdbx_description
1 polymer ?
#
loop_
_entity_poly.entity_id
_entity_poly.type
_entity_poly.pdbx_seq_one_letter_code
_entity_poly.pdbx_strand_id
1 'polypeptide(L)'
;NTVNNGVSAGSAPNCVLTNTQYHRMNDNNNCKMNGYTTELSTSTVNVVPCRIYKMELATCDVGDWSFNSAVYLSANSFRIDEFSLSHPDASTPTSGANPGQFVKGCDYYDVSMYINRPATDGETHMLVFQGGDAVEGEDYELLDLQGNPAGAMLTFNEGDTAAHLRIKFLENPNDAPGDVKTLVIMTEEVNDCAARDTLSIEMIAPIPLTHTLQRETPNG
;
A
#
# COMPACT_ATOMS: atom_id res chain seq x y z
N ASN A 1 28.33 3.99 -20.13
CA ASN A 1 29.35 3.38 -19.25
C ASN A 1 29.59 1.95 -19.71
N THR A 2 30.82 1.63 -20.07
CA THR A 2 31.24 0.27 -20.40
C THR A 2 31.74 -0.45 -19.17
N VAL A 3 31.37 -1.71 -19.04
CA VAL A 3 31.91 -2.61 -18.02
C VAL A 3 32.70 -3.70 -18.74
N ASN A 4 33.97 -3.89 -18.40
CA ASN A 4 34.79 -4.93 -19.01
C ASN A 4 35.75 -5.55 -17.98
N ASN A 5 36.31 -6.71 -18.32
CA ASN A 5 37.30 -7.41 -17.49
C ASN A 5 38.75 -6.99 -17.74
N GLY A 6 38.96 -5.98 -18.60
CA GLY A 6 40.30 -5.52 -18.97
C GLY A 6 41.06 -6.41 -19.94
N VAL A 7 40.44 -7.47 -20.46
CA VAL A 7 41.03 -8.36 -21.45
C VAL A 7 40.49 -8.00 -22.81
N SER A 8 41.36 -7.72 -23.76
CA SER A 8 41.00 -7.56 -25.16
C SER A 8 40.86 -8.92 -25.83
N ALA A 9 39.78 -9.16 -26.53
CA ALA A 9 39.60 -10.36 -27.33
C ALA A 9 40.10 -10.13 -28.78
N GLY A 10 41.09 -10.89 -29.21
CA GLY A 10 41.58 -10.88 -30.58
C GLY A 10 42.21 -9.56 -31.02
N SER A 11 41.86 -9.09 -32.20
CA SER A 11 42.40 -7.87 -32.83
C SER A 11 41.68 -6.58 -32.38
N ALA A 12 40.88 -6.63 -31.36
CA ALA A 12 40.18 -5.44 -30.83
C ALA A 12 41.20 -4.44 -30.25
N PRO A 13 40.96 -3.14 -30.39
CA PRO A 13 41.81 -2.14 -29.77
C PRO A 13 41.76 -2.34 -28.24
N ASN A 14 42.91 -2.05 -27.58
CA ASN A 14 43.07 -2.21 -26.13
C ASN A 14 41.82 -1.67 -25.37
N CYS A 15 41.12 -2.55 -24.74
CA CYS A 15 40.02 -2.18 -23.86
C CYS A 15 40.54 -1.37 -22.68
N VAL A 16 40.11 -0.16 -22.52
CA VAL A 16 40.41 0.61 -21.32
C VAL A 16 39.67 -0.04 -20.16
N LEU A 17 40.39 -0.33 -19.09
CA LEU A 17 39.81 -0.83 -17.82
C LEU A 17 38.79 0.18 -17.30
N THR A 18 37.54 -0.14 -17.45
CA THR A 18 36.46 0.75 -17.04
C THR A 18 35.44 -0.05 -16.24
N ASN A 19 35.14 0.42 -15.04
CA ASN A 19 34.09 -0.16 -14.19
C ASN A 19 34.26 -1.67 -13.92
N THR A 20 35.48 -2.16 -13.84
CA THR A 20 35.81 -3.57 -13.66
C THR A 20 35.26 -4.15 -12.34
N GLN A 21 35.00 -3.29 -11.35
CA GLN A 21 34.39 -3.68 -10.09
C GLN A 21 32.96 -4.27 -10.25
N TYR A 22 32.29 -3.93 -11.33
CA TYR A 22 30.95 -4.46 -11.65
C TYR A 22 30.98 -5.75 -12.47
N HIS A 23 32.12 -6.11 -13.05
CA HIS A 23 32.26 -7.31 -13.86
C HIS A 23 32.39 -8.56 -12.96
N ARG A 24 31.72 -9.63 -13.38
CA ARG A 24 31.84 -10.97 -12.77
C ARG A 24 32.03 -12.00 -13.88
N MET A 25 32.96 -12.90 -13.64
CA MET A 25 33.16 -14.06 -14.52
C MET A 25 32.04 -15.09 -14.28
N ASN A 26 31.67 -15.78 -15.34
CA ASN A 26 30.71 -16.89 -15.23
C ASN A 26 31.48 -18.24 -15.00
N ASP A 27 32.17 -18.33 -13.89
CA ASP A 27 33.03 -19.49 -13.58
C ASP A 27 32.25 -20.79 -13.37
N ASN A 28 30.96 -20.67 -13.03
CA ASN A 28 30.07 -21.81 -12.78
C ASN A 28 29.34 -22.32 -14.04
N ASN A 29 29.54 -21.69 -15.18
CA ASN A 29 28.97 -22.09 -16.45
C ASN A 29 27.43 -22.23 -16.45
N ASN A 30 26.75 -21.46 -15.60
CA ASN A 30 25.30 -21.49 -15.41
C ASN A 30 24.52 -20.96 -16.62
N CYS A 31 25.16 -20.25 -17.50
CA CYS A 31 24.61 -19.78 -18.76
C CYS A 31 25.72 -19.74 -19.83
N LYS A 32 25.34 -19.63 -21.11
CA LYS A 32 26.28 -19.56 -22.23
C LYS A 32 26.98 -18.19 -22.40
N MET A 33 27.00 -17.38 -21.35
CA MET A 33 27.64 -16.06 -21.35
C MET A 33 28.98 -16.13 -20.61
N ASN A 34 29.99 -15.46 -21.12
CA ASN A 34 31.33 -15.47 -20.53
C ASN A 34 31.43 -14.69 -19.22
N GLY A 35 30.54 -13.75 -19.00
CA GLY A 35 30.50 -12.95 -17.80
C GLY A 35 29.19 -12.18 -17.68
N TYR A 36 29.00 -11.55 -16.53
CA TYR A 36 27.85 -10.70 -16.25
C TYR A 36 28.27 -9.52 -15.37
N THR A 37 27.41 -8.55 -15.22
CA THR A 37 27.62 -7.47 -14.25
C THR A 37 26.95 -7.82 -12.91
N THR A 38 27.47 -7.27 -11.82
CA THR A 38 26.65 -7.15 -10.61
C THR A 38 25.40 -6.33 -10.92
N GLU A 39 24.41 -6.39 -10.07
CA GLU A 39 23.23 -5.54 -10.19
C GLU A 39 23.65 -4.06 -10.29
N LEU A 40 23.14 -3.38 -11.28
CA LEU A 40 23.40 -1.98 -11.54
C LEU A 40 22.10 -1.21 -11.33
N SER A 41 22.11 -0.32 -10.34
CA SER A 41 20.98 0.56 -10.09
C SER A 41 21.17 1.90 -10.81
N THR A 42 20.14 2.39 -11.43
CA THR A 42 20.12 3.78 -11.94
C THR A 42 19.81 4.72 -10.77
N SER A 43 20.18 5.97 -10.90
CA SER A 43 19.66 7.01 -10.01
C SER A 43 18.14 7.13 -10.20
N THR A 44 17.46 7.53 -9.13
CA THR A 44 16.03 7.85 -9.19
C THR A 44 15.73 8.85 -10.30
N VAL A 45 14.75 8.54 -11.13
CA VAL A 45 14.27 9.41 -12.19
C VAL A 45 12.93 9.99 -11.74
N ASN A 46 12.89 11.31 -11.56
CA ASN A 46 11.62 11.97 -11.29
C ASN A 46 10.75 11.93 -12.54
N VAL A 47 9.55 11.44 -12.38
CA VAL A 47 8.54 11.37 -13.43
C VAL A 47 7.40 12.34 -13.10
N VAL A 48 6.80 12.91 -14.13
CA VAL A 48 5.59 13.72 -13.97
C VAL A 48 4.40 12.77 -14.03
N PRO A 49 3.51 12.78 -13.04
CA PRO A 49 2.31 11.95 -13.07
C PRO A 49 1.52 12.12 -14.38
N CYS A 50 0.77 11.10 -14.78
CA CYS A 50 -0.08 11.08 -15.98
C CYS A 50 0.65 11.25 -17.32
N ARG A 51 1.96 11.13 -17.37
CA ARG A 51 2.73 11.15 -18.61
C ARG A 51 3.09 9.74 -19.04
N ILE A 52 3.04 9.50 -20.32
CA ILE A 52 3.54 8.26 -20.92
C ILE A 52 5.05 8.38 -21.06
N TYR A 53 5.79 7.45 -20.49
CA TYR A 53 7.23 7.35 -20.58
C TYR A 53 7.62 6.15 -21.43
N LYS A 54 8.63 6.33 -22.26
CA LYS A 54 9.24 5.25 -23.02
C LYS A 54 10.60 4.96 -22.42
N MET A 55 10.82 3.72 -22.02
CA MET A 55 12.14 3.23 -21.65
C MET A 55 12.69 2.40 -22.80
N GLU A 56 13.91 2.68 -23.20
CA GLU A 56 14.65 1.91 -24.19
C GLU A 56 15.85 1.23 -23.54
N LEU A 57 15.88 -0.07 -23.64
CA LEU A 57 17.02 -0.90 -23.26
C LEU A 57 17.69 -1.38 -24.53
N ALA A 58 18.97 -1.12 -24.66
CA ALA A 58 19.73 -1.57 -25.80
C ALA A 58 20.88 -2.45 -25.35
N THR A 59 21.01 -3.58 -25.98
CA THR A 59 22.20 -4.42 -25.93
C THR A 59 22.82 -4.46 -27.30
N CYS A 60 24.13 -4.34 -27.37
CA CYS A 60 24.83 -4.48 -28.64
C CYS A 60 26.02 -5.42 -28.43
N ASP A 61 26.27 -6.17 -29.48
CA ASP A 61 27.45 -6.97 -29.62
C ASP A 61 28.48 -6.21 -30.44
N VAL A 62 29.75 -6.34 -30.09
CA VAL A 62 30.82 -5.66 -30.76
C VAL A 62 31.90 -6.68 -31.14
N GLY A 63 32.08 -6.89 -32.40
CA GLY A 63 33.22 -7.65 -32.94
C GLY A 63 32.82 -8.88 -33.75
N ASP A 64 31.87 -9.65 -33.36
CA ASP A 64 31.36 -10.78 -34.15
C ASP A 64 29.89 -11.09 -33.82
N TRP A 65 29.34 -12.07 -34.51
CA TRP A 65 27.95 -12.54 -34.41
C TRP A 65 27.79 -13.83 -33.60
N SER A 66 28.84 -14.20 -32.88
CA SER A 66 28.90 -15.54 -32.26
C SER A 66 28.45 -15.59 -30.82
N PHE A 67 28.34 -14.46 -30.15
CA PHE A 67 28.00 -14.38 -28.71
C PHE A 67 26.72 -13.58 -28.50
N ASN A 68 25.96 -14.00 -27.50
CA ASN A 68 24.70 -13.38 -27.17
C ASN A 68 24.88 -12.41 -25.99
N SER A 69 24.22 -11.25 -26.10
CA SER A 69 24.10 -10.29 -25.00
C SER A 69 22.66 -10.27 -24.48
N ALA A 70 22.49 -10.12 -23.19
CA ALA A 70 21.17 -10.02 -22.56
C ALA A 70 21.16 -8.99 -21.43
N VAL A 71 20.02 -8.38 -21.20
CA VAL A 71 19.73 -7.55 -20.03
C VAL A 71 18.66 -8.25 -19.22
N TYR A 72 18.91 -8.41 -17.93
CA TYR A 72 17.95 -8.91 -16.97
C TYR A 72 17.52 -7.75 -16.08
N LEU A 73 16.23 -7.60 -15.91
CA LEU A 73 15.66 -6.63 -14.98
C LEU A 73 15.31 -7.34 -13.68
N SER A 74 15.69 -6.75 -12.57
CA SER A 74 15.29 -7.27 -11.26
C SER A 74 13.76 -7.25 -11.15
N ALA A 75 13.20 -8.27 -10.52
CA ALA A 75 11.78 -8.28 -10.23
C ALA A 75 11.41 -7.02 -9.42
N ASN A 76 10.31 -6.40 -9.77
CA ASN A 76 9.85 -5.15 -9.17
C ASN A 76 10.80 -3.93 -9.33
N SER A 77 11.68 -3.94 -10.34
CA SER A 77 12.57 -2.80 -10.64
C SER A 77 11.84 -1.57 -11.18
N PHE A 78 10.59 -1.74 -11.60
CA PHE A 78 9.68 -0.65 -11.97
C PHE A 78 8.47 -0.72 -11.05
N ARG A 79 8.29 0.30 -10.23
CA ARG A 79 7.14 0.41 -9.33
C ARG A 79 6.60 1.82 -9.37
N ILE A 80 5.29 1.92 -9.29
CA ILE A 80 4.57 3.13 -8.93
C ILE A 80 4.04 2.85 -7.53
N ASP A 81 4.18 3.79 -6.61
CA ASP A 81 3.60 3.65 -5.28
C ASP A 81 2.08 3.56 -5.42
N GLU A 82 1.51 2.56 -4.80
CA GLU A 82 0.08 2.28 -4.79
C GLU A 82 -0.35 2.04 -3.35
N PHE A 83 -1.43 2.68 -2.96
CA PHE A 83 -2.03 2.53 -1.65
C PHE A 83 -3.36 1.80 -1.78
N SER A 84 -3.63 0.93 -0.81
CA SER A 84 -4.92 0.28 -0.66
C SER A 84 -5.35 0.26 0.80
N LEU A 85 -6.67 0.12 1.02
CA LEU A 85 -7.27 0.04 2.34
C LEU A 85 -7.78 -1.37 2.60
N SER A 86 -7.81 -1.75 3.88
CA SER A 86 -8.63 -2.91 4.28
C SER A 86 -10.11 -2.56 4.16
N HIS A 87 -10.90 -3.49 3.65
CA HIS A 87 -12.35 -3.35 3.55
C HIS A 87 -13.03 -4.33 4.49
N PRO A 88 -14.09 -3.91 5.24
CA PRO A 88 -14.89 -4.85 6.01
C PRO A 88 -15.51 -5.90 5.11
N ASP A 89 -15.48 -7.13 5.54
CA ASP A 89 -16.08 -8.28 4.87
C ASP A 89 -16.97 -9.06 5.84
N ALA A 90 -17.48 -10.20 5.42
CA ALA A 90 -18.35 -11.03 6.24
C ALA A 90 -17.63 -11.60 7.50
N SER A 91 -16.30 -11.57 7.56
CA SER A 91 -15.52 -12.00 8.72
C SER A 91 -15.20 -10.86 9.69
N THR A 92 -15.41 -9.61 9.29
CA THR A 92 -15.18 -8.44 10.13
C THR A 92 -16.21 -8.40 11.26
N PRO A 93 -15.78 -8.43 12.53
CA PRO A 93 -16.70 -8.33 13.66
C PRO A 93 -17.48 -7.02 13.62
N THR A 94 -18.78 -7.11 13.62
CA THR A 94 -19.68 -5.95 13.65
C THR A 94 -20.98 -6.32 14.36
N SER A 95 -21.55 -5.38 15.10
CA SER A 95 -22.87 -5.52 15.70
C SER A 95 -24.02 -5.11 14.76
N GLY A 96 -23.69 -4.57 13.59
CA GLY A 96 -24.65 -4.22 12.54
C GLY A 96 -25.17 -5.45 11.77
N ALA A 97 -26.21 -5.25 11.00
CA ALA A 97 -26.87 -6.33 10.27
C ALA A 97 -26.11 -6.82 9.04
N ASN A 98 -25.24 -5.98 8.47
CA ASN A 98 -24.52 -6.25 7.24
C ASN A 98 -23.00 -6.04 7.42
N PRO A 99 -22.16 -6.68 6.61
CA PRO A 99 -20.74 -6.35 6.54
C PRO A 99 -20.53 -4.85 6.25
N GLY A 100 -19.61 -4.22 6.99
CA GLY A 100 -19.37 -2.78 6.88
C GLY A 100 -20.40 -1.88 7.57
N GLN A 101 -21.36 -2.45 8.29
CA GLN A 101 -22.33 -1.72 9.12
C GLN A 101 -22.01 -1.93 10.60
N PHE A 102 -21.78 -0.85 11.32
CA PHE A 102 -21.32 -0.84 12.71
C PHE A 102 -22.32 -0.10 13.60
N VAL A 103 -22.49 -0.60 14.83
CA VAL A 103 -23.38 0.05 15.80
C VAL A 103 -22.60 1.11 16.58
N LYS A 104 -23.08 2.34 16.56
CA LYS A 104 -22.51 3.48 17.29
C LYS A 104 -22.50 3.21 18.79
N GLY A 105 -21.43 3.61 19.46
CA GLY A 105 -21.21 3.37 20.90
C GLY A 105 -20.80 1.94 21.27
N CYS A 106 -20.85 0.97 20.33
CA CYS A 106 -20.52 -0.44 20.60
C CYS A 106 -19.32 -0.93 19.80
N ASP A 107 -19.18 -0.50 18.56
CA ASP A 107 -18.23 -1.05 17.62
C ASP A 107 -17.01 -0.14 17.38
N TYR A 108 -15.97 -0.72 16.83
CA TYR A 108 -14.83 -0.04 16.24
C TYR A 108 -14.40 -0.79 14.97
N TYR A 109 -13.61 -0.12 14.14
CA TYR A 109 -12.99 -0.73 12.98
C TYR A 109 -11.51 -0.35 12.88
N ASP A 110 -10.64 -1.36 12.79
CA ASP A 110 -9.22 -1.16 12.58
C ASP A 110 -8.95 -1.12 11.06
N VAL A 111 -8.88 0.10 10.53
CA VAL A 111 -8.52 0.30 9.13
C VAL A 111 -7.01 0.13 8.95
N SER A 112 -6.63 -0.62 7.93
CA SER A 112 -5.24 -0.78 7.52
C SER A 112 -5.02 -0.12 6.17
N MET A 113 -3.97 0.70 6.08
CA MET A 113 -3.45 1.21 4.83
C MET A 113 -2.24 0.38 4.42
N TYR A 114 -2.26 -0.14 3.21
CA TYR A 114 -1.18 -0.93 2.65
C TYR A 114 -0.44 -0.13 1.60
N ILE A 115 0.87 -0.35 1.53
CA ILE A 115 1.73 0.14 0.45
C ILE A 115 2.34 -1.06 -0.27
N ASN A 116 2.53 -0.97 -1.58
CA ASN A 116 3.00 -2.07 -2.42
C ASN A 116 4.52 -2.27 -2.39
N ARG A 117 5.22 -1.68 -1.42
CA ARG A 117 6.66 -1.80 -1.17
C ARG A 117 6.96 -1.73 0.32
N PRO A 118 8.16 -2.13 0.77
CA PRO A 118 8.63 -1.81 2.10
C PRO A 118 8.76 -0.30 2.30
N ALA A 119 8.29 0.20 3.43
CA ALA A 119 8.42 1.60 3.82
C ALA A 119 9.86 1.96 4.20
N THR A 120 10.20 3.22 4.08
CA THR A 120 11.40 3.80 4.71
C THR A 120 11.10 4.20 6.15
N ASP A 121 12.14 4.31 6.99
CA ASP A 121 11.96 4.67 8.40
C ASP A 121 11.29 6.06 8.54
N GLY A 122 10.22 6.10 9.34
CA GLY A 122 9.45 7.31 9.58
C GLY A 122 8.62 7.78 8.39
N GLU A 123 8.39 6.95 7.38
CA GLU A 123 7.51 7.29 6.26
C GLU A 123 6.07 7.49 6.75
N THR A 124 5.45 8.58 6.30
CA THR A 124 4.09 8.95 6.72
C THR A 124 3.17 9.14 5.54
N HIS A 125 1.94 8.64 5.69
CA HIS A 125 0.87 8.78 4.70
C HIS A 125 -0.44 9.15 5.39
N MET A 126 -1.29 9.90 4.70
CA MET A 126 -2.52 10.41 5.28
C MET A 126 -3.76 9.66 4.75
N LEU A 127 -4.64 9.28 5.68
CA LEU A 127 -6.01 8.92 5.34
C LEU A 127 -6.84 10.19 5.15
N VAL A 128 -7.59 10.25 4.07
CA VAL A 128 -8.45 11.39 3.75
C VAL A 128 -9.88 11.05 4.13
N PHE A 129 -10.41 11.71 5.14
CA PHE A 129 -11.79 11.58 5.58
C PHE A 129 -12.63 12.64 4.84
N GLN A 130 -13.23 12.24 3.73
CA GLN A 130 -13.96 13.18 2.89
C GLN A 130 -15.17 12.49 2.25
N GLY A 131 -16.33 13.02 2.54
CA GLY A 131 -17.60 12.48 2.07
C GLY A 131 -18.34 11.75 3.17
N GLY A 132 -19.61 11.43 2.89
CA GLY A 132 -20.52 10.95 3.92
C GLY A 132 -21.05 12.11 4.79
N ASP A 133 -21.76 11.75 5.84
CA ASP A 133 -22.42 12.65 6.78
C ASP A 133 -21.97 12.46 8.23
N ALA A 134 -21.00 11.58 8.45
CA ALA A 134 -20.41 11.35 9.76
C ALA A 134 -19.43 12.47 10.13
N VAL A 135 -19.44 12.91 11.38
CA VAL A 135 -18.63 14.00 11.92
C VAL A 135 -17.67 13.48 12.99
N GLU A 136 -16.38 13.81 12.83
CA GLU A 136 -15.37 13.49 13.84
C GLU A 136 -15.64 14.21 15.15
N GLY A 137 -15.50 13.50 16.26
CA GLY A 137 -15.82 13.99 17.61
C GLY A 137 -17.29 13.90 17.99
N GLU A 138 -18.21 13.67 17.04
CA GLU A 138 -19.64 13.45 17.29
C GLU A 138 -20.02 11.99 16.98
N ASP A 139 -19.63 11.48 15.84
CA ASP A 139 -20.03 10.17 15.35
C ASP A 139 -18.90 9.13 15.43
N TYR A 140 -17.64 9.59 15.36
CA TYR A 140 -16.47 8.74 15.49
C TYR A 140 -15.27 9.50 16.06
N GLU A 141 -14.30 8.75 16.58
CA GLU A 141 -12.99 9.26 16.97
C GLU A 141 -11.87 8.37 16.41
N LEU A 142 -10.72 8.96 16.17
CA LEU A 142 -9.54 8.26 15.67
C LEU A 142 -8.60 7.94 16.83
N LEU A 143 -8.20 6.67 16.90
CA LEU A 143 -7.33 6.15 17.95
C LEU A 143 -6.16 5.36 17.32
N ASP A 144 -5.04 5.28 18.04
CA ASP A 144 -4.06 4.23 17.77
C ASP A 144 -4.58 2.85 18.21
N LEU A 145 -3.86 1.78 17.90
CA LEU A 145 -4.26 0.43 18.32
C LEU A 145 -4.19 0.21 19.85
N GLN A 146 -3.55 1.11 20.58
CA GLN A 146 -3.48 1.13 22.03
C GLN A 146 -4.66 1.88 22.67
N GLY A 147 -5.47 2.57 21.86
CA GLY A 147 -6.62 3.34 22.30
C GLY A 147 -6.33 4.79 22.68
N ASN A 148 -5.17 5.32 22.33
CA ASN A 148 -4.87 6.74 22.53
C ASN A 148 -5.37 7.56 21.33
N PRO A 149 -5.76 8.83 21.54
CA PRO A 149 -6.15 9.70 20.45
C PRO A 149 -5.06 9.78 19.36
N ALA A 150 -5.46 9.62 18.11
CA ALA A 150 -4.60 9.67 16.95
C ALA A 150 -5.17 10.63 15.90
N GLY A 151 -4.32 11.03 14.95
CA GLY A 151 -4.76 11.77 13.76
C GLY A 151 -4.88 10.85 12.54
N ALA A 152 -5.29 11.43 11.43
CA ALA A 152 -5.41 10.72 10.15
C ALA A 152 -4.07 10.34 9.50
N MET A 153 -2.94 10.77 10.08
CA MET A 153 -1.61 10.48 9.57
C MET A 153 -1.11 9.15 10.13
N LEU A 154 -0.76 8.24 9.24
CA LEU A 154 -0.19 6.93 9.54
C LEU A 154 1.33 6.98 9.39
N THR A 155 2.05 6.43 10.36
CA THR A 155 3.51 6.29 10.30
C THR A 155 3.86 4.83 10.08
N PHE A 156 4.75 4.58 9.11
CA PHE A 156 5.30 3.28 8.81
C PHE A 156 6.72 3.18 9.38
N ASN A 157 7.05 2.05 10.00
CA ASN A 157 8.43 1.76 10.35
C ASN A 157 9.21 1.22 9.15
N GLU A 158 10.52 1.16 9.24
CA GLU A 158 11.36 0.60 8.19
C GLU A 158 10.95 -0.85 7.87
N GLY A 159 10.67 -1.10 6.62
CA GLY A 159 10.29 -2.42 6.11
C GLY A 159 8.81 -2.77 6.22
N ASP A 160 8.01 -1.96 6.91
CA ASP A 160 6.56 -2.18 6.99
C ASP A 160 5.90 -2.03 5.60
N THR A 161 4.86 -2.82 5.38
CA THR A 161 4.00 -2.72 4.20
C THR A 161 2.56 -2.34 4.56
N ALA A 162 2.29 -2.13 5.84
CA ALA A 162 0.99 -1.71 6.35
C ALA A 162 1.14 -0.82 7.58
N ALA A 163 0.23 0.12 7.73
CA ALA A 163 0.02 0.87 8.97
C ALA A 163 -1.46 0.88 9.32
N HIS A 164 -1.78 1.08 10.59
CA HIS A 164 -3.12 0.85 11.13
C HIS A 164 -3.62 2.04 11.91
N LEU A 165 -4.93 2.24 11.86
CA LEU A 165 -5.65 3.23 12.64
C LEU A 165 -6.97 2.62 13.12
N ARG A 166 -7.35 2.88 14.36
CA ARG A 166 -8.64 2.49 14.90
C ARG A 166 -9.64 3.61 14.77
N ILE A 167 -10.80 3.31 14.21
CA ILE A 167 -11.96 4.18 14.15
C ILE A 167 -12.95 3.65 15.16
N LYS A 168 -13.18 4.40 16.23
CA LYS A 168 -14.18 4.05 17.24
C LYS A 168 -15.46 4.85 16.96
N PHE A 169 -16.57 4.15 16.86
CA PHE A 169 -17.88 4.75 16.60
C PHE A 169 -18.50 5.24 17.89
N LEU A 170 -18.89 6.52 17.91
CA LEU A 170 -19.43 7.18 19.10
C LEU A 170 -20.94 7.17 19.07
N GLU A 171 -21.54 6.99 20.25
CA GLU A 171 -22.98 7.26 20.40
C GLU A 171 -23.22 8.77 20.34
N ASN A 172 -24.10 9.20 19.44
CA ASN A 172 -24.49 10.59 19.34
C ASN A 172 -25.92 10.74 19.89
N PRO A 173 -26.11 11.49 20.99
CA PRO A 173 -27.43 11.63 21.61
C PRO A 173 -28.47 12.38 20.74
N ASN A 174 -28.02 12.99 19.66
CA ASN A 174 -28.92 13.68 18.71
C ASN A 174 -29.44 12.76 17.62
N ASP A 175 -28.91 11.55 17.47
CA ASP A 175 -29.38 10.57 16.49
C ASP A 175 -30.70 9.92 16.95
N ALA A 176 -31.64 9.76 16.03
CA ALA A 176 -32.77 8.92 16.29
C ALA A 176 -32.38 7.42 16.25
N PRO A 177 -33.05 6.55 17.05
CA PRO A 177 -32.77 5.12 16.99
C PRO A 177 -32.90 4.56 15.56
N GLY A 178 -31.86 3.91 15.09
CA GLY A 178 -31.79 3.34 13.76
C GLY A 178 -31.32 4.31 12.65
N ASP A 179 -31.02 5.54 12.98
CA ASP A 179 -30.40 6.47 12.02
C ASP A 179 -29.07 5.92 11.51
N VAL A 180 -28.86 6.04 10.22
CA VAL A 180 -27.63 5.56 9.57
C VAL A 180 -26.84 6.76 9.07
N LYS A 181 -25.57 6.81 9.40
CA LYS A 181 -24.60 7.75 8.83
C LYS A 181 -23.48 7.02 8.11
N THR A 182 -22.91 7.69 7.13
CA THR A 182 -21.83 7.14 6.32
C THR A 182 -20.52 7.87 6.57
N LEU A 183 -19.46 7.12 6.76
CA LEU A 183 -18.08 7.60 6.79
C LEU A 183 -17.36 7.14 5.52
N VAL A 184 -16.76 8.06 4.80
CA VAL A 184 -15.97 7.77 3.60
C VAL A 184 -14.50 8.10 3.88
N ILE A 185 -13.64 7.12 3.66
CA ILE A 185 -12.21 7.19 3.87
C ILE A 185 -11.52 6.87 2.54
N MET A 186 -10.54 7.67 2.18
CA MET A 186 -9.76 7.47 0.97
C MET A 186 -8.26 7.46 1.30
N THR A 187 -7.49 6.78 0.50
CA THR A 187 -6.04 6.98 0.50
C THR A 187 -5.70 8.39 0.04
N GLU A 188 -4.56 8.91 0.48
CA GLU A 188 -4.05 10.17 -0.08
C GLU A 188 -3.82 10.04 -1.60
N GLU A 189 -3.79 11.16 -2.27
CA GLU A 189 -3.51 11.21 -3.69
C GLU A 189 -2.01 11.13 -3.94
N VAL A 190 -1.56 10.01 -4.49
CA VAL A 190 -0.15 9.84 -4.84
C VAL A 190 0.19 10.61 -6.12
N ASN A 191 -0.78 10.67 -7.03
CA ASN A 191 -0.69 11.41 -8.28
C ASN A 191 -2.08 11.54 -8.92
N ASP A 192 -2.25 12.50 -9.81
CA ASP A 192 -3.53 12.81 -10.49
C ASP A 192 -4.12 11.64 -11.32
N CYS A 193 -3.38 10.55 -11.48
CA CYS A 193 -3.76 9.40 -12.31
C CYS A 193 -4.05 8.12 -11.55
N ALA A 194 -3.61 8.03 -10.30
CA ALA A 194 -3.91 6.87 -9.48
C ALA A 194 -5.32 6.99 -8.92
N ALA A 195 -6.13 5.97 -9.13
CA ALA A 195 -7.39 5.87 -8.44
C ALA A 195 -7.10 5.76 -6.94
N ARG A 196 -7.73 6.61 -6.14
CA ARG A 196 -7.69 6.48 -4.69
C ARG A 196 -8.49 5.25 -4.30
N ASP A 197 -7.94 4.43 -3.43
CA ASP A 197 -8.75 3.41 -2.81
C ASP A 197 -9.72 4.08 -1.81
N THR A 198 -10.97 3.67 -1.86
CA THR A 198 -12.06 4.32 -1.13
C THR A 198 -12.83 3.28 -0.33
N LEU A 199 -12.90 3.50 0.96
CA LEU A 199 -13.65 2.70 1.92
C LEU A 199 -14.88 3.49 2.36
N SER A 200 -16.05 2.85 2.30
CA SER A 200 -17.30 3.39 2.86
C SER A 200 -17.77 2.52 4.02
N ILE A 201 -18.04 3.14 5.15
CA ILE A 201 -18.51 2.50 6.39
C ILE A 201 -19.88 3.09 6.75
N GLU A 202 -20.84 2.24 7.05
CA GLU A 202 -22.13 2.64 7.60
C GLU A 202 -22.12 2.53 9.14
N MET A 203 -22.58 3.58 9.81
CA MET A 203 -22.75 3.63 11.26
C MET A 203 -24.23 3.77 11.59
N ILE A 204 -24.77 2.85 12.39
CA ILE A 204 -26.17 2.85 12.79
C ILE A 204 -26.33 3.23 14.26
N ALA A 205 -27.23 4.14 14.55
CA ALA A 205 -27.59 4.47 15.93
C ALA A 205 -28.28 3.29 16.61
N PRO A 206 -27.95 2.95 17.87
CA PRO A 206 -28.50 1.79 18.56
C PRO A 206 -30.04 1.90 18.68
N ILE A 207 -30.72 0.77 18.46
CA ILE A 207 -32.17 0.66 18.62
C ILE A 207 -32.43 0.11 20.02
N PRO A 208 -33.14 0.83 20.91
CA PRO A 208 -33.45 0.35 22.22
C PRO A 208 -34.29 -0.93 22.16
N LEU A 209 -33.89 -1.95 22.92
CA LEU A 209 -34.71 -3.15 23.09
C LEU A 209 -35.87 -2.84 24.02
N THR A 210 -37.08 -2.81 23.48
CA THR A 210 -38.30 -2.72 24.32
C THR A 210 -38.74 -4.13 24.71
N HIS A 211 -38.46 -4.52 25.94
CA HIS A 211 -39.01 -5.74 26.52
C HIS A 211 -40.32 -5.43 27.26
N THR A 212 -41.44 -5.95 26.75
CA THR A 212 -42.66 -6.02 27.53
C THR A 212 -42.61 -7.31 28.33
N LEU A 213 -42.27 -7.23 29.62
CA LEU A 213 -42.40 -8.37 30.56
C LEU A 213 -43.90 -8.64 30.73
N GLN A 214 -44.40 -9.65 30.04
CA GLN A 214 -45.70 -10.21 30.39
C GLN A 214 -45.54 -11.05 31.67
N ARG A 215 -46.09 -10.59 32.76
CA ARG A 215 -46.20 -11.38 33.99
C ARG A 215 -47.30 -12.40 33.73
N GLU A 216 -46.91 -13.67 33.52
CA GLU A 216 -47.89 -14.75 33.60
C GLU A 216 -48.43 -14.77 35.03
N THR A 217 -49.70 -14.45 35.19
CA THR A 217 -50.42 -14.71 36.44
C THR A 217 -50.65 -16.21 36.51
N PRO A 218 -50.16 -16.92 37.53
CA PRO A 218 -50.50 -18.33 37.70
C PRO A 218 -52.02 -18.44 37.81
N ASN A 219 -52.63 -19.22 36.91
CA ASN A 219 -54.02 -19.60 37.03
C ASN A 219 -54.18 -20.27 38.37
N GLY A 220 -55.03 -19.66 39.25
CA GLY A 220 -55.47 -20.25 40.47
C GLY A 220 -56.48 -21.37 40.25
#